data_03480371fd72c0f5f544632138852cdf
#
_entry.id   03480371fd72c0f5f544632138852cdf
#
_cell.length_a   1.000
_cell.length_b   1.000
_cell.length_c   1.000
_cell.angle_alpha   90.00
_cell.angle_beta   90.00
_cell.angle_gamma   90.00
#
_symmetry.space_group_name_H-M   'P 1'
#
loop_
_entity.id
_entity.type
_entity.pdbx_description
1 polymer ?
#
loop_
_entity_poly.entity_id
_entity_poly.type
_entity_poly.pdbx_seq_one_letter_code
_entity_poly.pdbx_strand_id
1 'polypeptide(L)'
;MRKLIFTLLVILSFCNLGLAQNTIEPRLHEILNQKGDEMISVNIILKSQMNFNKLRNRAENITDKDVKRNVLVGELKNFAEKEQQEILSILNAEQRSNKVENVSSHWLANYINCTTTRDVIYQLAQHPDVLLIGYNEEKVLISNNYSERAESVEGMTENI
;
A
#
# COMPACT_ATOMS: atom_id res chain seq x y z
N MET A 1 9.31 -29.17 38.44
CA MET A 1 8.31 -28.17 37.98
C MET A 1 8.96 -26.95 37.30
N ARG A 2 10.00 -26.29 37.84
CA ARG A 2 10.62 -25.09 37.20
C ARG A 2 11.22 -25.37 35.80
N LYS A 3 11.82 -26.57 35.57
CA LYS A 3 12.40 -26.93 34.26
C LYS A 3 11.32 -27.15 33.17
N LEU A 4 10.14 -27.67 33.56
CA LEU A 4 9.04 -27.95 32.66
C LEU A 4 8.37 -26.63 32.16
N ILE A 5 8.31 -25.62 33.05
CA ILE A 5 7.76 -24.27 32.70
C ILE A 5 8.70 -23.56 31.73
N PHE A 6 10.03 -23.70 31.91
CA PHE A 6 10.99 -23.07 31.02
C PHE A 6 10.96 -23.68 29.61
N THR A 7 10.78 -25.00 29.51
CA THR A 7 10.65 -25.69 28.21
C THR A 7 9.36 -25.29 27.47
N LEU A 8 8.25 -25.13 28.22
CA LEU A 8 6.98 -24.70 27.66
C LEU A 8 7.05 -23.25 27.14
N LEU A 9 7.76 -22.36 27.84
CA LEU A 9 7.93 -20.95 27.46
C LEU A 9 8.79 -20.79 26.19
N VAL A 10 9.78 -21.64 26.00
CA VAL A 10 10.62 -21.67 24.79
C VAL A 10 9.83 -22.18 23.59
N ILE A 11 8.96 -23.17 23.75
CA ILE A 11 8.12 -23.72 22.66
C ILE A 11 7.08 -22.69 22.19
N LEU A 12 6.49 -21.90 23.10
CA LEU A 12 5.56 -20.83 22.73
C LEU A 12 6.21 -19.68 21.93
N SER A 13 7.53 -19.46 22.11
CA SER A 13 8.25 -18.41 21.38
C SER A 13 8.49 -18.75 19.90
N PHE A 14 8.47 -20.03 19.51
CA PHE A 14 8.70 -20.47 18.14
C PHE A 14 7.43 -20.52 17.27
N CYS A 15 6.23 -20.40 17.84
CA CYS A 15 4.97 -20.48 17.07
C CYS A 15 4.65 -19.25 16.22
N ASN A 16 5.40 -18.13 16.32
CA ASN A 16 5.10 -16.91 15.57
C ASN A 16 5.82 -16.78 14.21
N LEU A 17 6.66 -17.74 13.83
CA LEU A 17 7.46 -17.67 12.59
C LEU A 17 6.72 -18.09 11.31
N GLY A 18 5.51 -18.61 11.43
CA GLY A 18 4.78 -19.19 10.28
C GLY A 18 3.83 -18.25 9.54
N LEU A 19 3.53 -17.04 10.07
CA LEU A 19 2.48 -16.18 9.50
C LEU A 19 2.97 -15.13 8.50
N ALA A 20 4.28 -14.87 8.45
CA ALA A 20 4.84 -13.84 7.58
C ALA A 20 4.89 -14.22 6.10
N GLN A 21 4.87 -15.52 5.77
CA GLN A 21 5.01 -15.98 4.39
C GLN A 21 3.83 -15.63 3.47
N ASN A 22 2.62 -15.48 4.01
CA ASN A 22 1.43 -15.14 3.23
C ASN A 22 1.22 -13.62 3.07
N THR A 23 2.02 -12.80 3.75
CA THR A 23 1.91 -11.32 3.71
C THR A 23 2.71 -10.71 2.56
N ILE A 24 3.64 -11.46 1.97
CA ILE A 24 4.44 -11.01 0.81
C ILE A 24 3.93 -11.71 -0.44
N GLU A 25 3.62 -10.92 -1.47
CA GLU A 25 3.20 -11.43 -2.77
C GLU A 25 4.26 -12.37 -3.39
N PRO A 26 3.88 -13.49 -4.03
CA PRO A 26 4.84 -14.44 -4.62
C PRO A 26 5.82 -13.79 -5.61
N ARG A 27 5.34 -12.87 -6.46
CA ARG A 27 6.20 -12.12 -7.40
C ARG A 27 7.23 -11.26 -6.68
N LEU A 28 6.87 -10.60 -5.58
CA LEU A 28 7.80 -9.83 -4.78
C LEU A 28 8.87 -10.73 -4.15
N HIS A 29 8.51 -11.94 -3.72
CA HIS A 29 9.48 -12.93 -3.24
C HIS A 29 10.54 -13.29 -4.30
N GLU A 30 10.13 -13.48 -5.55
CA GLU A 30 11.05 -13.75 -6.66
C GLU A 30 12.01 -12.58 -6.89
N ILE A 31 11.48 -11.35 -6.89
CA ILE A 31 12.26 -10.12 -7.06
C ILE A 31 13.26 -9.93 -5.92
N LEU A 32 12.84 -10.17 -4.67
CA LEU A 32 13.71 -10.10 -3.50
C LEU A 32 14.89 -11.07 -3.61
N ASN A 33 14.66 -12.26 -4.16
CA ASN A 33 15.72 -13.23 -4.36
C ASN A 33 16.72 -12.85 -5.46
N GLN A 34 16.27 -12.09 -6.45
CA GLN A 34 17.10 -11.67 -7.59
C GLN A 34 17.89 -10.39 -7.32
N LYS A 35 17.29 -9.41 -6.64
CA LYS A 35 17.83 -8.05 -6.48
C LYS A 35 18.77 -7.85 -5.29
N GLY A 36 18.93 -8.84 -4.41
CA GLY A 36 19.84 -8.72 -3.27
C GLY A 36 19.46 -7.58 -2.33
N ASP A 37 20.36 -6.62 -2.14
CA ASP A 37 20.21 -5.48 -1.24
C ASP A 37 19.68 -4.22 -1.93
N GLU A 38 19.30 -4.31 -3.21
CA GLU A 38 18.71 -3.17 -3.92
C GLU A 38 17.36 -2.76 -3.30
N MET A 39 17.08 -1.46 -3.33
CA MET A 39 15.77 -0.93 -2.93
C MET A 39 14.70 -1.29 -3.96
N ILE A 40 13.53 -1.68 -3.47
CA ILE A 40 12.41 -2.18 -4.29
C ILE A 40 11.19 -1.33 -4.02
N SER A 41 10.50 -0.91 -5.08
CA SER A 41 9.23 -0.22 -4.96
C SER A 41 8.11 -1.21 -4.62
N VAL A 42 7.37 -0.93 -3.54
CA VAL A 42 6.34 -1.82 -3.00
C VAL A 42 5.06 -1.07 -2.64
N ASN A 43 3.94 -1.79 -2.67
CA ASN A 43 2.66 -1.37 -2.14
C ASN A 43 2.36 -2.14 -0.84
N ILE A 44 2.17 -1.42 0.26
CA ILE A 44 1.83 -1.97 1.57
C ILE A 44 0.34 -1.79 1.79
N ILE A 45 -0.43 -2.87 1.68
CA ILE A 45 -1.89 -2.87 1.84
C ILE A 45 -2.21 -3.20 3.29
N LEU A 46 -3.01 -2.36 3.94
CA LEU A 46 -3.41 -2.55 5.34
C LEU A 46 -4.64 -3.45 5.45
N LYS A 47 -4.75 -4.19 6.58
CA LYS A 47 -5.91 -5.06 6.88
C LYS A 47 -7.19 -4.27 7.08
N SER A 48 -7.07 -3.13 7.75
CA SER A 48 -8.20 -2.27 8.02
C SER A 48 -8.61 -1.54 6.75
N GLN A 49 -9.83 -1.78 6.28
CA GLN A 49 -10.41 -1.12 5.11
C GLN A 49 -11.71 -0.43 5.48
N MET A 50 -11.97 0.75 4.89
CA MET A 50 -13.20 1.49 5.15
C MET A 50 -14.43 0.68 4.76
N ASN A 51 -15.40 0.62 5.67
CA ASN A 51 -16.69 0.03 5.37
C ASN A 51 -17.56 1.02 4.58
N PHE A 52 -17.60 0.87 3.25
CA PHE A 52 -18.32 1.76 2.34
C PHE A 52 -19.84 1.81 2.61
N ASN A 53 -20.44 0.76 3.16
CA ASN A 53 -21.87 0.80 3.51
C ASN A 53 -22.11 1.75 4.69
N LYS A 54 -21.26 1.68 5.75
CA LYS A 54 -21.33 2.64 6.86
C LYS A 54 -21.09 4.07 6.39
N LEU A 55 -20.13 4.26 5.49
CA LEU A 55 -19.79 5.55 4.93
C LEU A 55 -20.98 6.13 4.13
N ARG A 56 -21.61 5.32 3.27
CA ARG A 56 -22.80 5.71 2.48
C ARG A 56 -23.94 6.13 3.38
N ASN A 57 -24.25 5.35 4.41
CA ASN A 57 -25.35 5.64 5.33
C ASN A 57 -25.15 6.99 6.07
N ARG A 58 -23.92 7.35 6.41
CA ARG A 58 -23.61 8.67 7.03
C ARG A 58 -23.90 9.84 6.09
N ALA A 59 -23.79 9.64 4.80
CA ALA A 59 -24.01 10.67 3.80
C ALA A 59 -25.41 10.57 3.12
N GLU A 60 -26.28 9.64 3.54
CA GLU A 60 -27.57 9.38 2.88
C GLU A 60 -28.49 10.60 2.90
N ASN A 61 -28.57 11.28 4.04
CA ASN A 61 -29.45 12.44 4.25
C ASN A 61 -28.86 13.77 3.71
N ILE A 62 -27.66 13.76 3.13
CA ILE A 62 -27.04 14.94 2.55
C ILE A 62 -27.52 15.07 1.11
N THR A 63 -28.36 16.08 0.84
CA THR A 63 -28.92 16.34 -0.50
C THR A 63 -27.97 17.11 -1.41
N ASP A 64 -27.18 18.02 -0.84
CA ASP A 64 -26.17 18.76 -1.59
C ASP A 64 -25.00 17.85 -1.98
N LYS A 65 -24.70 17.79 -3.29
CA LYS A 65 -23.68 16.87 -3.84
C LYS A 65 -22.27 17.25 -3.42
N ASP A 66 -21.96 18.53 -3.32
CA ASP A 66 -20.62 18.98 -2.97
C ASP A 66 -20.35 18.79 -1.47
N VAL A 67 -21.32 19.08 -0.62
CA VAL A 67 -21.26 18.79 0.80
C VAL A 67 -21.13 17.30 1.02
N LYS A 68 -21.93 16.48 0.34
CA LYS A 68 -21.87 15.02 0.42
C LYS A 68 -20.48 14.48 0.05
N ARG A 69 -19.92 14.94 -1.07
CA ARG A 69 -18.58 14.58 -1.53
C ARG A 69 -17.51 14.95 -0.50
N ASN A 70 -17.55 16.16 0.03
CA ASN A 70 -16.59 16.64 1.00
C ASN A 70 -16.62 15.81 2.30
N VAL A 71 -17.82 15.46 2.78
CA VAL A 71 -17.98 14.58 3.96
C VAL A 71 -17.39 13.19 3.67
N LEU A 72 -17.71 12.57 2.54
CA LEU A 72 -17.20 11.25 2.19
C LEU A 72 -15.68 11.22 2.05
N VAL A 73 -15.11 12.21 1.37
CA VAL A 73 -13.65 12.34 1.19
C VAL A 73 -12.96 12.61 2.54
N GLY A 74 -13.54 13.47 3.38
CA GLY A 74 -13.02 13.78 4.71
C GLY A 74 -12.97 12.53 5.60
N GLU A 75 -14.04 11.75 5.63
CA GLU A 75 -14.10 10.49 6.40
C GLU A 75 -13.06 9.47 5.92
N LEU A 76 -12.88 9.33 4.60
CA LEU A 76 -11.88 8.41 4.04
C LEU A 76 -10.45 8.85 4.39
N LYS A 77 -10.15 10.14 4.30
CA LYS A 77 -8.84 10.68 4.66
C LYS A 77 -8.53 10.51 6.15
N ASN A 78 -9.48 10.86 7.02
CA ASN A 78 -9.32 10.70 8.47
C ASN A 78 -9.13 9.23 8.87
N PHE A 79 -9.88 8.33 8.21
CA PHE A 79 -9.71 6.89 8.40
C PHE A 79 -8.31 6.44 8.02
N ALA A 80 -7.85 6.76 6.81
CA ALA A 80 -6.53 6.36 6.33
C ALA A 80 -5.40 6.96 7.19
N GLU A 81 -5.50 8.23 7.57
CA GLU A 81 -4.53 8.88 8.45
C GLU A 81 -4.36 8.13 9.78
N LYS A 82 -5.48 7.75 10.40
CA LYS A 82 -5.47 6.98 11.64
C LYS A 82 -4.87 5.58 11.46
N GLU A 83 -5.34 4.84 10.45
CA GLU A 83 -4.96 3.44 10.27
C GLU A 83 -3.53 3.27 9.71
N GLN A 84 -3.00 4.28 9.01
CA GLN A 84 -1.64 4.27 8.46
C GLN A 84 -0.58 4.80 9.44
N GLN A 85 -0.97 5.43 10.53
CA GLN A 85 -0.09 6.17 11.44
C GLN A 85 1.10 5.34 11.92
N GLU A 86 0.87 4.09 12.34
CA GLU A 86 1.92 3.22 12.89
C GLU A 86 2.91 2.80 11.80
N ILE A 87 2.42 2.37 10.65
CA ILE A 87 3.28 1.98 9.50
C ILE A 87 4.07 3.19 8.99
N LEU A 88 3.45 4.36 8.87
CA LEU A 88 4.15 5.59 8.49
C LEU A 88 5.23 5.99 9.49
N SER A 89 5.01 5.75 10.79
CA SER A 89 6.02 5.99 11.83
C SER A 89 7.23 5.09 11.65
N ILE A 90 7.03 3.80 11.36
CA ILE A 90 8.10 2.84 11.06
C ILE A 90 8.87 3.28 9.81
N LEU A 91 8.16 3.57 8.71
CA LEU A 91 8.77 4.00 7.45
C LEU A 91 9.59 5.28 7.62
N ASN A 92 9.08 6.26 8.37
CA ASN A 92 9.78 7.51 8.65
C ASN A 92 11.05 7.28 9.51
N ALA A 93 11.05 6.31 10.42
CA ALA A 93 12.24 5.93 11.18
C ALA A 93 13.31 5.30 10.28
N GLU A 94 12.92 4.37 9.40
CA GLU A 94 13.81 3.71 8.46
C GLU A 94 14.30 4.64 7.33
N GLN A 95 13.54 5.68 6.99
CA GLN A 95 13.95 6.71 6.05
C GLN A 95 15.16 7.51 6.56
N ARG A 96 15.25 7.76 7.87
CA ARG A 96 16.42 8.40 8.48
C ARG A 96 17.69 7.56 8.37
N SER A 97 17.55 6.25 8.18
CA SER A 97 18.64 5.29 7.97
C SER A 97 18.90 5.01 6.49
N ASN A 98 18.32 5.78 5.57
CA ASN A 98 18.40 5.62 4.11
C ASN A 98 17.94 4.23 3.61
N LYS A 99 17.04 3.57 4.33
CA LYS A 99 16.46 2.28 3.94
C LYS A 99 15.08 2.39 3.30
N VAL A 100 14.49 3.58 3.35
CA VAL A 100 13.16 3.87 2.79
C VAL A 100 13.21 5.19 2.04
N GLU A 101 12.59 5.25 0.88
CA GLU A 101 12.42 6.43 0.04
C GLU A 101 11.02 6.49 -0.56
N ASN A 102 10.64 7.64 -1.11
CA ASN A 102 9.42 7.83 -1.91
C ASN A 102 8.13 7.37 -1.22
N VAL A 103 8.00 7.64 0.09
CA VAL A 103 6.80 7.26 0.86
C VAL A 103 5.60 8.08 0.40
N SER A 104 4.54 7.40 -0.03
CA SER A 104 3.28 8.00 -0.47
C SER A 104 2.08 7.29 0.15
N SER A 105 1.23 8.05 0.84
CA SER A 105 -0.01 7.56 1.47
C SER A 105 -1.18 7.66 0.49
N HIS A 106 -1.95 6.59 0.37
CA HIS A 106 -3.13 6.50 -0.49
C HIS A 106 -4.39 6.24 0.33
N TRP A 107 -5.17 7.28 0.55
CA TRP A 107 -6.34 7.27 1.44
C TRP A 107 -7.54 6.50 0.86
N LEU A 108 -7.70 6.43 -0.46
CA LEU A 108 -8.88 5.84 -1.09
C LEU A 108 -8.98 4.32 -0.86
N ALA A 109 -7.86 3.62 -0.95
CA ALA A 109 -7.77 2.17 -0.79
C ALA A 109 -6.89 1.76 0.41
N ASN A 110 -6.62 2.70 1.31
CA ASN A 110 -5.86 2.53 2.54
C ASN A 110 -4.58 1.68 2.36
N TYR A 111 -3.70 2.12 1.46
CA TYR A 111 -2.39 1.53 1.26
C TYR A 111 -1.29 2.60 1.23
N ILE A 112 -0.05 2.18 1.42
CA ILE A 112 1.13 3.03 1.37
C ILE A 112 2.05 2.49 0.27
N ASN A 113 2.57 3.38 -0.57
CA ASN A 113 3.63 3.06 -1.52
C ASN A 113 4.96 3.58 -0.98
N CYS A 114 6.03 2.82 -1.16
CA CYS A 114 7.39 3.27 -0.87
C CYS A 114 8.42 2.45 -1.66
N THR A 115 9.64 2.97 -1.71
CA THR A 115 10.82 2.25 -2.20
C THR A 115 11.66 1.87 -0.98
N THR A 116 11.96 0.59 -0.77
CA THR A 116 12.57 0.15 0.48
C THR A 116 13.46 -1.09 0.31
N THR A 117 14.29 -1.36 1.32
CA THR A 117 15.18 -2.51 1.37
C THR A 117 14.46 -3.80 1.79
N ARG A 118 15.06 -4.94 1.48
CA ARG A 118 14.54 -6.28 1.82
C ARG A 118 14.23 -6.45 3.30
N ASP A 119 15.12 -6.02 4.20
CA ASP A 119 14.96 -6.17 5.64
C ASP A 119 13.74 -5.40 6.17
N VAL A 120 13.48 -4.21 5.66
CA VAL A 120 12.28 -3.43 6.01
C VAL A 120 11.01 -4.11 5.47
N ILE A 121 11.04 -4.70 4.27
CA ILE A 121 9.90 -5.48 3.74
C ILE A 121 9.56 -6.64 4.69
N TYR A 122 10.56 -7.40 5.14
CA TYR A 122 10.33 -8.50 6.07
C TYR A 122 9.88 -8.04 7.46
N GLN A 123 10.38 -6.89 7.94
CA GLN A 123 9.91 -6.28 9.18
C GLN A 123 8.43 -5.91 9.07
N LEU A 124 8.03 -5.23 8.02
CA LEU A 124 6.64 -4.83 7.77
C LEU A 124 5.71 -6.02 7.55
N ALA A 125 6.19 -7.11 6.93
CA ALA A 125 5.42 -8.32 6.72
C ALA A 125 5.02 -9.02 8.04
N GLN A 126 5.74 -8.75 9.12
CA GLN A 126 5.42 -9.25 10.46
C GLN A 126 4.45 -8.34 11.24
N HIS A 127 4.16 -7.15 10.71
CA HIS A 127 3.30 -6.19 11.39
C HIS A 127 1.83 -6.66 11.37
N PRO A 128 1.12 -6.62 12.52
CA PRO A 128 -0.23 -7.13 12.63
C PRO A 128 -1.23 -6.42 11.70
N ASP A 129 -1.01 -5.16 11.36
CA ASP A 129 -1.92 -4.35 10.55
C ASP A 129 -1.65 -4.46 9.04
N VAL A 130 -0.56 -5.11 8.62
CA VAL A 130 -0.25 -5.32 7.21
C VAL A 130 -0.98 -6.57 6.70
N LEU A 131 -1.76 -6.39 5.64
CA LEU A 131 -2.46 -7.47 4.95
C LEU A 131 -1.56 -8.11 3.90
N LEU A 132 -0.97 -7.28 3.03
CA LEU A 132 -0.19 -7.73 1.88
C LEU A 132 0.85 -6.68 1.51
N ILE A 133 2.06 -7.13 1.16
CA ILE A 133 3.07 -6.32 0.52
C ILE A 133 3.28 -6.86 -0.90
N GLY A 134 2.95 -6.04 -1.89
CA GLY A 134 3.06 -6.37 -3.30
C GLY A 134 4.15 -5.57 -4.00
N TYR A 135 4.70 -6.11 -5.08
CA TYR A 135 5.61 -5.38 -5.95
C TYR A 135 4.88 -4.24 -6.66
N ASN A 136 5.43 -3.03 -6.59
CA ASN A 136 4.93 -1.91 -7.35
C ASN A 136 5.68 -1.83 -8.67
N GLU A 137 5.05 -2.34 -9.73
CA GLU A 137 5.58 -2.23 -11.08
C GLU A 137 5.38 -0.79 -11.57
N GLU A 138 6.47 -0.05 -11.81
CA GLU A 138 6.39 1.21 -12.54
C GLU A 138 5.89 0.91 -13.96
N LYS A 139 4.60 1.10 -14.18
CA LYS A 139 4.06 1.13 -15.54
C LYS A 139 4.58 2.41 -16.18
N VAL A 140 5.62 2.30 -16.97
CA VAL A 140 5.97 3.33 -17.95
C VAL A 140 4.77 3.42 -18.88
N LEU A 141 3.90 4.39 -18.64
CA LEU A 141 2.87 4.77 -19.60
C LEU A 141 3.65 5.36 -20.79
N ILE A 142 3.99 4.50 -21.74
CA ILE A 142 4.46 4.95 -23.04
C ILE A 142 3.25 5.69 -23.61
N SER A 143 3.29 7.02 -23.52
CA SER A 143 2.37 7.92 -24.21
C SER A 143 2.64 7.79 -25.71
N ASN A 144 2.27 6.64 -26.29
CA ASN A 144 2.33 6.45 -27.73
C ASN A 144 1.05 7.04 -28.34
N ASN A 145 1.22 8.18 -29.00
CA ASN A 145 0.46 8.59 -30.16
C ASN A 145 -1.00 8.98 -29.99
N TYR A 146 -1.25 10.03 -29.17
CA TYR A 146 -2.46 10.84 -29.42
C TYR A 146 -2.20 12.03 -30.37
N SER A 147 -0.94 12.34 -30.70
CA SER A 147 -0.60 13.45 -31.60
C SER A 147 -0.76 13.12 -33.10
N GLU A 148 -0.66 11.86 -33.52
CA GLU A 148 -0.82 11.51 -34.95
C GLU A 148 -2.27 11.40 -35.43
N ARG A 149 -3.24 11.35 -34.51
CA ARG A 149 -4.64 11.26 -34.90
C ARG A 149 -5.35 12.60 -35.06
N ALA A 150 -4.76 13.67 -34.55
CA ALA A 150 -5.30 15.02 -34.70
C ALA A 150 -4.95 15.64 -36.06
N GLU A 151 -3.79 15.32 -36.65
CA GLU A 151 -3.37 15.85 -37.96
C GLU A 151 -4.09 15.20 -39.15
N SER A 152 -4.68 14.01 -38.98
CA SER A 152 -5.36 13.33 -40.09
C SER A 152 -6.82 13.78 -40.30
N VAL A 153 -7.38 14.60 -39.42
CA VAL A 153 -8.78 15.12 -39.52
C VAL A 153 -8.84 16.51 -40.11
N GLU A 154 -7.77 17.31 -40.06
CA GLU A 154 -7.75 18.66 -40.67
C GLU A 154 -7.54 18.63 -42.19
N GLY A 155 -7.10 17.52 -42.77
CA GLY A 155 -6.90 17.39 -44.22
C GLY A 155 -8.14 17.05 -45.07
N MET A 156 -9.33 16.88 -44.45
CA MET A 156 -10.56 16.45 -45.18
C MET A 156 -11.63 17.49 -45.37
N THR A 157 -11.41 18.76 -45.04
CA THR A 157 -12.43 19.82 -45.18
C THR A 157 -12.14 20.90 -46.22
N GLU A 158 -11.17 20.69 -47.11
CA GLU A 158 -10.92 21.63 -48.23
C GLU A 158 -11.17 21.01 -49.60
N ASN A 159 -12.37 20.48 -49.88
CA ASN A 159 -12.83 20.20 -51.23
C ASN A 159 -14.34 19.92 -51.25
N ILE A 160 -15.17 20.99 -51.04
CA ILE A 160 -16.52 21.09 -51.60
C ILE A 160 -16.77 22.54 -51.97
#